data_397763873335fb7a1747e0fc38e5801e
#
_entry.id   397763873335fb7a1747e0fc38e5801e
#
_cell.length_a   1.000
_cell.length_b   1.000
_cell.length_c   1.000
_cell.angle_alpha   90.00
_cell.angle_beta   90.00
_cell.angle_gamma   90.00
#
_symmetry.space_group_name_H-M   'P 1'
#
loop_
_entity.id
_entity.type
_entity.pdbx_description
1 polymer ?
#
loop_
_entity_poly.entity_id
_entity_poly.type
_entity_poly.pdbx_seq_one_letter_code
_entity_poly.pdbx_strand_id
1 'polypeptide(L)'
;MTAKVSTPVILVDGSSYLFRAYHAMPPLNNSKGMPTGAIKGVVNMMRSLAKDYADANIVVVFDAKGPTFRNEMYAEYKAHRPPMPDDMRPQIEPIHQIIKAMGLPLLMISGVEADDVIGTLAAQATAQGIDTLISTGDKDMAQLVSPHVGLVNTMTNTYLNEEGVLGKFGVRPNQIIDYLAIVGDTADNIPGVPGAGPKTAVKWLTQYDTLETLMENAHEIGGKIGEKLRNALEFLPLSQALTTIKLDVELEQKLEQMVPKPADQAALLALYQDLEFRSWANALLQDGVTASSQPKAVTQNLGATNAGVSGVEETKVEAPVPAVVATKHYSTISTLGELEPWLNACRDAPVFAFDTETTSLNYMDAQLVGISLCIEAGTAVYVPCGHDYVGAPEQISRPDLIAAIKPLLEDAKQVICGQNLKYDINVLANYGITWQAQVIDSMVQSYVLNSTASRHNMDALAQHYLFYQTVKYVDIAGKGVKQLTFNQIDIEQAGPYAAEDADVTLRLAQYFSECLAFEPALAAVYDTIERPLVTVLSRMERTGALVDAKVLGEQSQVIGKRLIELEREAYELAGEVFNLS
;
A
#
# COMPACT_ATOMS: atom_id res chain seq x y z
N MET A 1 -4.57 37.49 21.15
CA MET A 1 -3.46 36.54 21.34
C MET A 1 -3.70 35.45 20.33
N THR A 2 -3.00 35.45 19.20
CA THR A 2 -3.02 34.39 18.21
C THR A 2 -2.39 33.16 18.85
N ALA A 3 -3.15 32.11 19.02
CA ALA A 3 -2.63 30.81 19.47
C ALA A 3 -1.47 30.41 18.53
N LYS A 4 -0.27 30.22 19.10
CA LYS A 4 0.86 29.64 18.38
C LYS A 4 0.42 28.25 18.00
N VAL A 5 0.18 27.99 16.71
CA VAL A 5 -0.02 26.62 16.20
C VAL A 5 1.27 25.88 16.54
N SER A 6 1.19 24.92 17.44
CA SER A 6 2.34 24.07 17.81
C SER A 6 2.65 23.17 16.63
N THR A 7 3.93 23.01 16.29
CA THR A 7 4.39 22.08 15.26
C THR A 7 3.96 20.66 15.63
N PRO A 8 3.26 19.94 14.75
CA PRO A 8 2.82 18.58 15.05
C PRO A 8 4.02 17.64 15.23
N VAL A 9 3.85 16.59 16.03
CA VAL A 9 4.86 15.57 16.27
C VAL A 9 4.48 14.29 15.55
N ILE A 10 5.44 13.70 14.84
CA ILE A 10 5.28 12.38 14.24
C ILE A 10 6.17 11.38 14.97
N LEU A 11 5.56 10.39 15.56
CA LEU A 11 6.23 9.28 16.24
C LEU A 11 6.27 8.08 15.30
N VAL A 12 7.46 7.65 14.91
CA VAL A 12 7.65 6.53 13.99
C VAL A 12 8.04 5.29 14.75
N ASP A 13 7.26 4.24 14.60
CA ASP A 13 7.60 2.89 15.03
C ASP A 13 8.64 2.29 14.06
N GLY A 14 9.91 2.46 14.41
CA GLY A 14 11.04 2.02 13.60
C GLY A 14 11.14 0.50 13.50
N SER A 15 10.75 -0.22 14.56
CA SER A 15 10.71 -1.68 14.58
C SER A 15 9.68 -2.22 13.59
N SER A 16 8.47 -1.67 13.59
CA SER A 16 7.44 -2.01 12.61
C SER A 16 7.91 -1.70 11.18
N TYR A 17 8.57 -0.55 10.96
CA TYR A 17 9.13 -0.19 9.66
C TYR A 17 10.18 -1.21 9.19
N LEU A 18 11.08 -1.63 10.08
CA LEU A 18 12.12 -2.60 9.79
C LEU A 18 11.54 -3.95 9.36
N PHE A 19 10.64 -4.53 10.18
CA PHE A 19 10.03 -5.83 9.87
C PHE A 19 9.21 -5.77 8.58
N ARG A 20 8.44 -4.70 8.38
CA ARG A 20 7.63 -4.51 7.17
C ARG A 20 8.51 -4.36 5.92
N ALA A 21 9.57 -3.57 6.00
CA ALA A 21 10.51 -3.41 4.90
C ALA A 21 11.20 -4.73 4.57
N TYR A 22 11.62 -5.48 5.57
CA TYR A 22 12.26 -6.79 5.38
C TYR A 22 11.37 -7.77 4.61
N HIS A 23 10.09 -7.87 4.97
CA HIS A 23 9.16 -8.79 4.32
C HIS A 23 8.60 -8.28 2.98
N ALA A 24 8.58 -6.98 2.75
CA ALA A 24 8.04 -6.40 1.52
C ALA A 24 9.09 -6.25 0.41
N MET A 25 10.37 -6.08 0.77
CA MET A 25 11.43 -5.87 -0.20
C MET A 25 11.99 -7.21 -0.72
N PRO A 26 12.34 -7.28 -2.01
CA PRO A 26 13.09 -8.43 -2.51
C PRO A 26 14.45 -8.56 -1.81
N PRO A 27 15.07 -9.74 -1.80
CA PRO A 27 16.39 -9.94 -1.22
C PRO A 27 17.45 -9.22 -2.06
N LEU A 28 17.73 -7.95 -1.70
CA LEU A 28 18.77 -7.13 -2.32
C LEU A 28 20.05 -7.22 -1.53
N ASN A 29 21.17 -7.37 -2.24
CA ASN A 29 22.51 -7.36 -1.67
C ASN A 29 23.39 -6.33 -2.41
N ASN A 30 24.34 -5.72 -1.70
CA ASN A 30 25.42 -4.98 -2.35
C ASN A 30 26.47 -5.94 -2.94
N SER A 31 27.47 -5.41 -3.66
CA SER A 31 28.55 -6.20 -4.28
C SER A 31 29.40 -6.98 -3.28
N LYS A 32 29.38 -6.61 -1.99
CA LYS A 32 30.08 -7.28 -0.89
C LYS A 32 29.25 -8.41 -0.26
N GLY A 33 28.03 -8.68 -0.79
CA GLY A 33 27.12 -9.70 -0.26
C GLY A 33 26.33 -9.26 0.98
N MET A 34 26.41 -8.00 1.39
CA MET A 34 25.63 -7.48 2.51
C MET A 34 24.17 -7.27 2.10
N PRO A 35 23.18 -7.80 2.84
CA PRO A 35 21.77 -7.56 2.54
C PRO A 35 21.40 -6.09 2.76
N THR A 36 20.66 -5.51 1.82
CA THR A 36 20.31 -4.08 1.78
C THR A 36 18.82 -3.81 1.56
N GLY A 37 18.01 -4.86 1.40
CA GLY A 37 16.57 -4.73 1.09
C GLY A 37 15.80 -3.98 2.16
N ALA A 38 15.92 -4.39 3.44
CA ALA A 38 15.25 -3.72 4.55
C ALA A 38 15.75 -2.27 4.74
N ILE A 39 17.06 -2.03 4.56
CA ILE A 39 17.62 -0.66 4.62
C ILE A 39 16.94 0.22 3.58
N LYS A 40 16.87 -0.24 2.32
CA LYS A 40 16.24 0.52 1.25
C LYS A 40 14.76 0.81 1.53
N GLY A 41 14.04 -0.20 2.03
CA GLY A 41 12.62 -0.05 2.37
C GLY A 41 12.38 0.96 3.49
N VAL A 42 13.11 0.84 4.62
CA VAL A 42 12.97 1.78 5.75
C VAL A 42 13.32 3.22 5.32
N VAL A 43 14.45 3.40 4.62
CA VAL A 43 14.87 4.74 4.18
C VAL A 43 13.86 5.37 3.21
N ASN A 44 13.28 4.58 2.29
CA ASN A 44 12.21 5.06 1.42
C ASN A 44 11.00 5.53 2.23
N MET A 45 10.52 4.74 3.19
CA MET A 45 9.39 5.12 4.04
C MET A 45 9.69 6.38 4.85
N MET A 46 10.90 6.51 5.40
CA MET A 46 11.32 7.71 6.15
C MET A 46 11.40 8.95 5.25
N ARG A 47 11.93 8.82 4.03
CA ARG A 47 12.00 9.93 3.07
C ARG A 47 10.62 10.38 2.61
N SER A 48 9.72 9.44 2.34
CA SER A 48 8.33 9.78 2.01
C SER A 48 7.66 10.51 3.17
N LEU A 49 7.75 9.97 4.38
CA LEU A 49 7.17 10.59 5.56
C LEU A 49 7.70 11.99 5.80
N ALA A 50 9.03 12.20 5.68
CA ALA A 50 9.65 13.52 5.84
C ALA A 50 9.23 14.51 4.74
N LYS A 51 8.92 14.03 3.53
CA LYS A 51 8.40 14.85 2.44
C LYS A 51 6.93 15.23 2.68
N ASP A 52 6.12 14.24 3.07
CA ASP A 52 4.67 14.42 3.25
C ASP A 52 4.35 15.31 4.46
N TYR A 53 5.26 15.36 5.43
CA TYR A 53 5.13 16.11 6.68
C TYR A 53 6.35 17.00 6.94
N ALA A 54 6.71 17.85 5.98
CA ALA A 54 7.94 18.65 6.00
C ALA A 54 8.06 19.60 7.20
N ASP A 55 6.92 20.06 7.76
CA ASP A 55 6.86 20.98 8.89
C ASP A 55 6.70 20.27 10.24
N ALA A 56 6.74 18.94 10.29
CA ALA A 56 6.54 18.17 11.52
C ALA A 56 7.85 17.78 12.21
N ASN A 57 7.80 17.64 13.53
CA ASN A 57 8.89 17.07 14.31
C ASN A 57 8.81 15.54 14.27
N ILE A 58 9.69 14.89 13.51
CA ILE A 58 9.72 13.43 13.37
C ILE A 58 10.68 12.84 14.40
N VAL A 59 10.19 11.91 15.22
CA VAL A 59 10.96 11.13 16.21
C VAL A 59 10.82 9.65 15.88
N VAL A 60 11.92 8.92 15.81
CA VAL A 60 11.93 7.50 15.49
C VAL A 60 12.25 6.69 16.73
N VAL A 61 11.47 5.66 16.98
CA VAL A 61 11.62 4.78 18.15
C VAL A 61 11.84 3.35 17.69
N PHE A 62 12.86 2.70 18.23
CA PHE A 62 13.13 1.28 18.03
C PHE A 62 13.14 0.52 19.34
N ASP A 63 12.80 -0.77 19.28
CA ASP A 63 12.98 -1.67 20.41
C ASP A 63 14.46 -1.80 20.78
N ALA A 64 14.74 -1.74 22.06
CA ALA A 64 16.06 -2.04 22.61
C ALA A 64 16.27 -3.57 22.70
N LYS A 65 17.53 -4.00 22.74
CA LYS A 65 17.86 -5.40 22.97
C LYS A 65 17.64 -5.78 24.43
N GLY A 66 17.04 -6.93 24.67
CA GLY A 66 16.89 -7.50 26.03
C GLY A 66 15.42 -7.72 26.39
N PRO A 67 15.17 -8.29 27.58
CA PRO A 67 13.82 -8.49 28.08
C PRO A 67 13.18 -7.17 28.47
N THR A 68 11.86 -7.14 28.43
CA THR A 68 11.04 -6.03 28.88
C THR A 68 10.31 -6.42 30.19
N PHE A 69 9.70 -5.45 30.86
CA PHE A 69 8.90 -5.71 32.06
C PHE A 69 7.77 -6.72 31.81
N ARG A 70 7.27 -6.84 30.56
CA ARG A 70 6.25 -7.84 30.19
C ARG A 70 6.78 -9.27 30.30
N ASN A 71 8.07 -9.51 30.04
CA ASN A 71 8.68 -10.83 30.25
C ASN A 71 8.81 -11.19 31.74
N GLU A 72 8.94 -10.18 32.63
CA GLU A 72 8.91 -10.39 34.07
C GLU A 72 7.50 -10.71 34.59
N MET A 73 6.47 -10.09 33.99
CA MET A 73 5.06 -10.34 34.30
C MET A 73 4.58 -11.71 33.81
N TYR A 74 5.05 -12.13 32.64
CA TYR A 74 4.64 -13.36 31.97
C TYR A 74 5.78 -13.96 31.15
N ALA A 75 6.37 -15.05 31.65
CA ALA A 75 7.55 -15.67 31.02
C ALA A 75 7.31 -16.17 29.60
N GLU A 76 6.06 -16.54 29.28
CA GLU A 76 5.66 -17.01 27.95
C GLU A 76 5.41 -15.85 26.94
N TYR A 77 5.49 -14.60 27.37
CA TYR A 77 5.29 -13.43 26.50
C TYR A 77 6.30 -13.44 25.36
N LYS A 78 5.80 -13.49 24.12
CA LYS A 78 6.60 -13.55 22.87
C LYS A 78 7.56 -14.77 22.78
N ALA A 79 7.45 -15.77 23.68
CA ALA A 79 8.40 -16.88 23.77
C ALA A 79 8.45 -17.77 22.51
N HIS A 80 7.35 -17.84 21.75
CA HIS A 80 7.28 -18.65 20.54
C HIS A 80 7.66 -17.88 19.24
N ARG A 81 7.99 -16.57 19.35
CA ARG A 81 8.46 -15.81 18.18
C ARG A 81 9.76 -16.42 17.65
N PRO A 82 9.85 -16.66 16.32
CA PRO A 82 11.09 -17.13 15.73
C PRO A 82 12.20 -16.10 15.95
N PRO A 83 13.48 -16.54 16.04
CA PRO A 83 14.60 -15.61 16.15
C PRO A 83 14.64 -14.71 14.92
N MET A 84 15.18 -13.49 15.12
CA MET A 84 15.40 -12.54 14.04
C MET A 84 16.24 -13.18 12.92
N PRO A 85 15.82 -13.11 11.64
CA PRO A 85 16.57 -13.64 10.51
C PRO A 85 18.02 -13.12 10.47
N ASP A 86 18.94 -13.99 10.10
CA ASP A 86 20.39 -13.66 10.12
C ASP A 86 20.75 -12.58 9.10
N ASP A 87 20.04 -12.50 7.99
CA ASP A 87 20.21 -11.48 6.94
C ASP A 87 19.49 -10.14 7.26
N MET A 88 18.58 -10.13 8.21
CA MET A 88 17.97 -8.90 8.72
C MET A 88 18.87 -8.17 9.72
N ARG A 89 19.54 -8.93 10.59
CA ARG A 89 20.35 -8.40 11.70
C ARG A 89 21.44 -7.40 11.27
N PRO A 90 22.24 -7.65 10.21
CA PRO A 90 23.27 -6.72 9.76
C PRO A 90 22.71 -5.41 9.18
N GLN A 91 21.43 -5.34 8.84
CA GLN A 91 20.80 -4.15 8.27
C GLN A 91 20.39 -3.11 9.33
N ILE A 92 20.29 -3.50 10.61
CA ILE A 92 19.77 -2.62 11.69
C ILE A 92 20.69 -1.43 11.91
N GLU A 93 21.99 -1.67 12.11
CA GLU A 93 22.94 -0.60 12.42
C GLU A 93 23.05 0.44 11.29
N PRO A 94 23.16 0.06 10.00
CA PRO A 94 23.10 1.02 8.90
C PRO A 94 21.80 1.82 8.85
N ILE A 95 20.65 1.23 9.17
CA ILE A 95 19.37 1.95 9.27
C ILE A 95 19.47 3.04 10.34
N HIS A 96 19.95 2.71 11.53
CA HIS A 96 20.10 3.68 12.61
C HIS A 96 21.08 4.80 12.25
N GLN A 97 22.20 4.48 11.57
CA GLN A 97 23.16 5.46 11.11
C GLN A 97 22.56 6.42 10.07
N ILE A 98 21.78 5.91 9.11
CA ILE A 98 21.11 6.73 8.11
C ILE A 98 20.08 7.65 8.76
N ILE A 99 19.24 7.14 9.68
CA ILE A 99 18.24 7.95 10.39
C ILE A 99 18.91 9.08 11.17
N LYS A 100 19.99 8.79 11.89
CA LYS A 100 20.79 9.81 12.59
C LYS A 100 21.40 10.83 11.63
N ALA A 101 21.95 10.36 10.50
CA ALA A 101 22.50 11.24 9.47
C ALA A 101 21.42 12.07 8.74
N MET A 102 20.19 11.60 8.69
CA MET A 102 19.04 12.41 8.27
C MET A 102 18.69 13.52 9.29
N GLY A 103 19.34 13.56 10.44
CA GLY A 103 19.12 14.53 11.50
C GLY A 103 17.90 14.21 12.38
N LEU A 104 17.33 13.02 12.27
CA LEU A 104 16.13 12.64 13.02
C LEU A 104 16.51 12.09 14.40
N PRO A 105 15.83 12.52 15.49
CA PRO A 105 15.93 11.89 16.79
C PRO A 105 15.60 10.40 16.73
N LEU A 106 16.45 9.56 17.31
CA LEU A 106 16.27 8.12 17.38
C LEU A 106 16.39 7.66 18.83
N LEU A 107 15.36 7.00 19.33
CA LEU A 107 15.27 6.49 20.70
C LEU A 107 15.26 4.97 20.74
N MET A 108 15.94 4.42 21.74
CA MET A 108 15.91 3.01 22.12
C MET A 108 16.07 2.94 23.64
N ILE A 109 15.03 2.53 24.35
CA ILE A 109 15.01 2.51 25.82
C ILE A 109 14.96 1.05 26.30
N SER A 110 15.93 0.64 27.11
CA SER A 110 16.00 -0.72 27.62
C SER A 110 14.90 -0.99 28.67
N GLY A 111 14.41 -2.24 28.71
CA GLY A 111 13.42 -2.69 29.69
C GLY A 111 11.95 -2.39 29.33
N VAL A 112 11.71 -1.67 28.23
CA VAL A 112 10.38 -1.36 27.68
C VAL A 112 10.37 -1.61 26.17
N GLU A 113 9.18 -1.65 25.58
CA GLU A 113 9.02 -1.76 24.13
C GLU A 113 8.94 -0.38 23.46
N ALA A 114 9.16 -0.32 22.16
CA ALA A 114 9.01 0.91 21.38
C ALA A 114 7.61 1.53 21.57
N ASP A 115 6.59 0.71 21.69
CA ASP A 115 5.19 1.09 21.92
C ASP A 115 5.02 1.91 23.20
N ASP A 116 5.71 1.51 24.28
CA ASP A 116 5.64 2.20 25.58
C ASP A 116 6.30 3.59 25.49
N VAL A 117 7.41 3.68 24.77
CA VAL A 117 8.10 4.96 24.52
C VAL A 117 7.23 5.88 23.66
N ILE A 118 6.64 5.36 22.59
CA ILE A 118 5.73 6.09 21.70
C ILE A 118 4.49 6.56 22.48
N GLY A 119 3.88 5.67 23.27
CA GLY A 119 2.73 6.01 24.10
C GLY A 119 3.04 7.13 25.10
N THR A 120 4.21 7.05 25.75
CA THR A 120 4.67 8.07 26.69
C THR A 120 4.87 9.42 26.01
N LEU A 121 5.50 9.46 24.83
CA LEU A 121 5.71 10.70 24.06
C LEU A 121 4.38 11.27 23.56
N ALA A 122 3.45 10.44 23.11
CA ALA A 122 2.11 10.85 22.69
C ALA A 122 1.32 11.46 23.86
N ALA A 123 1.40 10.86 25.06
CA ALA A 123 0.78 11.41 26.27
C ALA A 123 1.39 12.76 26.67
N GLN A 124 2.73 12.90 26.60
CA GLN A 124 3.41 14.17 26.87
C GLN A 124 3.03 15.27 25.86
N ALA A 125 2.92 14.93 24.57
CA ALA A 125 2.48 15.86 23.52
C ALA A 125 1.04 16.31 23.77
N THR A 126 0.14 15.37 24.04
CA THR A 126 -1.28 15.66 24.36
C THR A 126 -1.41 16.58 25.58
N ALA A 127 -0.63 16.36 26.63
CA ALA A 127 -0.63 17.22 27.83
C ALA A 127 -0.17 18.66 27.52
N GLN A 128 0.56 18.88 26.43
CA GLN A 128 1.00 20.19 25.95
C GLN A 128 0.09 20.76 24.86
N GLY A 129 -0.99 20.07 24.47
CA GLY A 129 -1.89 20.46 23.39
C GLY A 129 -1.22 20.38 22.00
N ILE A 130 -0.27 19.47 21.82
CA ILE A 130 0.42 19.22 20.56
C ILE A 130 -0.22 18.02 19.87
N ASP A 131 -0.63 18.18 18.60
CA ASP A 131 -1.17 17.10 17.81
C ASP A 131 -0.07 16.11 17.43
N THR A 132 -0.38 14.83 17.58
CA THR A 132 0.55 13.73 17.37
C THR A 132 0.02 12.77 16.32
N LEU A 133 0.90 12.38 15.39
CA LEU A 133 0.63 11.32 14.42
C LEU A 133 1.59 10.15 14.70
N ILE A 134 1.06 8.97 15.00
CA ILE A 134 1.86 7.76 15.19
C ILE A 134 1.90 6.99 13.87
N SER A 135 3.09 6.82 13.31
CA SER A 135 3.29 6.07 12.08
C SER A 135 3.72 4.64 12.37
N THR A 136 2.75 3.75 12.30
CA THR A 136 2.92 2.32 12.63
C THR A 136 2.02 1.42 11.80
N GLY A 137 2.34 0.14 11.74
CA GLY A 137 1.44 -0.93 11.27
C GLY A 137 0.77 -1.71 12.39
N ASP A 138 1.15 -1.44 13.64
CA ASP A 138 0.65 -2.18 14.79
C ASP A 138 -0.78 -1.77 15.14
N LYS A 139 -1.65 -2.77 15.32
CA LYS A 139 -3.06 -2.60 15.70
C LYS A 139 -3.22 -2.15 17.15
N ASP A 140 -2.25 -2.50 18.01
CA ASP A 140 -2.33 -2.29 19.46
C ASP A 140 -2.18 -0.81 19.81
N MET A 141 -1.50 -0.05 18.95
CA MET A 141 -1.41 1.42 19.03
C MET A 141 -2.78 2.14 18.92
N ALA A 142 -3.83 1.44 18.47
CA ALA A 142 -5.18 2.02 18.39
C ALA A 142 -5.73 2.45 19.76
N GLN A 143 -5.20 1.91 20.86
CA GLN A 143 -5.52 2.34 22.23
C GLN A 143 -5.08 3.77 22.56
N LEU A 144 -4.10 4.31 21.79
CA LEU A 144 -3.55 5.65 22.01
C LEU A 144 -4.33 6.74 21.27
N VAL A 145 -5.23 6.36 20.36
CA VAL A 145 -5.99 7.32 19.54
C VAL A 145 -6.90 8.17 20.41
N SER A 146 -6.86 9.47 20.18
CA SER A 146 -7.61 10.49 20.91
C SER A 146 -7.85 11.70 19.99
N PRO A 147 -8.54 12.76 20.43
CA PRO A 147 -8.68 13.98 19.64
C PRO A 147 -7.36 14.64 19.22
N HIS A 148 -6.26 14.36 19.95
CA HIS A 148 -4.91 14.87 19.65
C HIS A 148 -3.96 13.81 19.10
N VAL A 149 -4.34 12.54 19.03
CA VAL A 149 -3.48 11.45 18.57
C VAL A 149 -4.18 10.66 17.47
N GLY A 150 -3.59 10.64 16.28
CA GLY A 150 -4.01 9.80 15.16
C GLY A 150 -2.97 8.76 14.80
N LEU A 151 -3.38 7.69 14.10
CA LEU A 151 -2.46 6.71 13.53
C LEU A 151 -2.40 6.82 12.02
N VAL A 152 -1.23 6.63 11.45
CA VAL A 152 -1.05 6.50 9.99
C VAL A 152 -0.28 5.23 9.67
N ASN A 153 -0.79 4.49 8.70
CA ASN A 153 -0.06 3.40 8.08
C ASN A 153 0.39 3.84 6.69
N THR A 154 1.67 4.18 6.56
CA THR A 154 2.25 4.73 5.32
C THR A 154 2.26 3.76 4.14
N MET A 155 2.12 2.44 4.36
CA MET A 155 2.05 1.46 3.25
C MET A 155 0.65 1.31 2.67
N THR A 156 -0.38 1.43 3.51
CA THR A 156 -1.78 1.35 3.08
C THR A 156 -2.42 2.72 2.95
N ASN A 157 -1.67 3.75 3.27
CA ASN A 157 -2.10 5.15 3.35
C ASN A 157 -3.41 5.32 4.14
N THR A 158 -3.56 4.54 5.22
CA THR A 158 -4.76 4.55 6.07
C THR A 158 -4.50 5.44 7.27
N TYR A 159 -5.40 6.39 7.49
CA TYR A 159 -5.43 7.22 8.69
C TYR A 159 -6.54 6.74 9.63
N LEU A 160 -6.25 6.62 10.91
CA LEU A 160 -7.21 6.23 11.94
C LEU A 160 -7.28 7.32 13.01
N ASN A 161 -8.40 7.99 13.07
CA ASN A 161 -8.89 8.76 14.21
C ASN A 161 -9.87 7.90 15.04
N GLU A 162 -10.56 8.49 16.00
CA GLU A 162 -11.52 7.78 16.86
C GLU A 162 -12.63 7.07 16.04
N GLU A 163 -13.16 7.73 15.00
CA GLU A 163 -14.15 7.13 14.09
C GLU A 163 -13.56 5.97 13.28
N GLY A 164 -12.32 6.14 12.81
CA GLY A 164 -11.58 5.11 12.08
C GLY A 164 -11.31 3.88 12.95
N VAL A 165 -11.00 4.05 14.23
CA VAL A 165 -10.84 2.94 15.18
C VAL A 165 -12.18 2.24 15.40
N LEU A 166 -13.25 2.98 15.64
CA LEU A 166 -14.58 2.42 15.81
C LEU A 166 -15.02 1.64 14.55
N GLY A 167 -14.82 2.21 13.37
CA GLY A 167 -15.15 1.56 12.09
C GLY A 167 -14.35 0.28 11.84
N LYS A 168 -13.06 0.25 12.22
CA LYS A 168 -12.16 -0.88 11.98
C LYS A 168 -12.32 -2.01 13.00
N PHE A 169 -12.41 -1.68 14.29
CA PHE A 169 -12.43 -2.66 15.38
C PHE A 169 -13.84 -2.90 15.95
N GLY A 170 -14.80 -2.02 15.69
CA GLY A 170 -16.14 -2.07 16.26
C GLY A 170 -16.21 -1.63 17.72
N VAL A 171 -15.12 -1.08 18.27
CA VAL A 171 -15.01 -0.57 19.64
C VAL A 171 -14.31 0.78 19.64
N ARG A 172 -14.51 1.59 20.68
CA ARG A 172 -13.86 2.90 20.84
C ARG A 172 -12.38 2.74 21.23
N PRO A 173 -11.52 3.75 21.01
CA PRO A 173 -10.10 3.69 21.40
C PRO A 173 -9.88 3.29 22.88
N ASN A 174 -10.65 3.82 23.79
CA ASN A 174 -10.58 3.48 25.22
C ASN A 174 -11.02 2.06 25.58
N GLN A 175 -11.60 1.32 24.63
CA GLN A 175 -12.00 -0.09 24.78
C GLN A 175 -11.02 -1.06 24.08
N ILE A 176 -10.00 -0.55 23.39
CA ILE A 176 -9.05 -1.40 22.63
C ILE A 176 -8.27 -2.34 23.57
N ILE A 177 -7.86 -1.87 24.73
CA ILE A 177 -7.14 -2.69 25.72
C ILE A 177 -8.03 -3.89 26.14
N ASP A 178 -9.27 -3.62 26.49
CA ASP A 178 -10.24 -4.64 26.89
C ASP A 178 -10.58 -5.60 25.75
N TYR A 179 -10.71 -5.04 24.53
CA TYR A 179 -10.93 -5.83 23.32
C TYR A 179 -9.76 -6.80 23.08
N LEU A 180 -8.52 -6.34 23.19
CA LEU A 180 -7.32 -7.17 23.02
C LEU A 180 -7.20 -8.22 24.13
N ALA A 181 -7.49 -7.87 25.36
CA ALA A 181 -7.50 -8.81 26.49
C ALA A 181 -8.53 -9.94 26.31
N ILE A 182 -9.71 -9.62 25.77
CA ILE A 182 -10.77 -10.62 25.50
C ILE A 182 -10.39 -11.53 24.34
N VAL A 183 -9.93 -10.95 23.23
CA VAL A 183 -9.58 -11.70 22.01
C VAL A 183 -8.28 -12.48 22.19
N GLY A 184 -7.35 -11.95 22.97
CA GLY A 184 -5.97 -12.40 23.06
C GLY A 184 -5.13 -11.98 21.86
N ASP A 185 -3.83 -12.18 21.96
CA ASP A 185 -2.89 -11.98 20.86
C ASP A 185 -1.97 -13.20 20.70
N THR A 186 -2.20 -13.95 19.62
CA THR A 186 -1.37 -15.13 19.30
C THR A 186 0.04 -14.74 18.87
N ALA A 187 0.25 -13.55 18.30
CA ALA A 187 1.58 -13.09 17.89
C ALA A 187 2.47 -12.78 19.10
N ASP A 188 1.87 -12.34 20.21
CA ASP A 188 2.56 -12.01 21.46
C ASP A 188 2.38 -13.08 22.54
N ASN A 189 1.69 -14.16 22.20
CA ASN A 189 1.34 -15.23 23.12
C ASN A 189 0.55 -14.74 24.35
N ILE A 190 -0.34 -13.77 24.12
CA ILE A 190 -1.23 -13.27 25.16
C ILE A 190 -2.53 -14.07 25.13
N PRO A 191 -2.89 -14.79 26.21
CA PRO A 191 -4.10 -15.57 26.23
C PRO A 191 -5.34 -14.69 26.26
N GLY A 192 -6.35 -15.03 25.45
CA GLY A 192 -7.69 -14.44 25.49
C GLY A 192 -8.72 -15.44 25.98
N VAL A 193 -9.99 -15.06 25.94
CA VAL A 193 -11.09 -15.98 26.24
C VAL A 193 -11.22 -17.03 25.12
N PRO A 194 -11.00 -18.33 25.38
CA PRO A 194 -10.96 -19.36 24.35
C PRO A 194 -12.25 -19.40 23.51
N GLY A 195 -12.14 -19.06 22.21
CA GLY A 195 -13.26 -19.02 21.28
C GLY A 195 -14.04 -17.69 21.27
N ALA A 196 -13.61 -16.70 22.01
CA ALA A 196 -14.10 -15.32 21.87
C ALA A 196 -13.24 -14.61 20.81
N GLY A 197 -13.76 -14.51 19.60
CA GLY A 197 -13.14 -13.71 18.55
C GLY A 197 -13.65 -12.27 18.53
N PRO A 198 -13.21 -11.46 17.53
CA PRO A 198 -13.57 -10.04 17.40
C PRO A 198 -15.06 -9.73 17.58
N LYS A 199 -15.94 -10.48 16.94
CA LYS A 199 -17.40 -10.26 17.03
C LYS A 199 -17.94 -10.48 18.44
N THR A 200 -17.36 -11.42 19.19
CA THR A 200 -17.76 -11.70 20.58
C THR A 200 -17.29 -10.59 21.51
N ALA A 201 -16.04 -10.15 21.35
CA ALA A 201 -15.48 -9.04 22.13
C ALA A 201 -16.28 -7.74 21.90
N VAL A 202 -16.57 -7.39 20.65
CA VAL A 202 -17.41 -6.22 20.31
C VAL A 202 -18.78 -6.33 20.97
N LYS A 203 -19.46 -7.49 20.84
CA LYS A 203 -20.76 -7.70 21.47
C LYS A 203 -20.71 -7.48 22.98
N TRP A 204 -19.71 -8.04 23.66
CA TRP A 204 -19.58 -7.92 25.11
C TRP A 204 -19.24 -6.49 25.53
N LEU A 205 -18.31 -5.82 24.86
CA LEU A 205 -17.96 -4.43 25.17
C LEU A 205 -19.07 -3.43 24.81
N THR A 206 -19.94 -3.75 23.85
CA THR A 206 -21.16 -2.97 23.61
C THR A 206 -22.16 -3.11 24.75
N GLN A 207 -22.25 -4.30 25.37
CA GLN A 207 -23.21 -4.58 26.43
C GLN A 207 -22.72 -4.16 27.83
N TYR A 208 -21.45 -4.38 28.13
CA TYR A 208 -20.86 -4.22 29.45
C TYR A 208 -19.90 -3.05 29.58
N ASP A 209 -19.57 -2.39 28.46
CA ASP A 209 -18.67 -1.25 28.31
C ASP A 209 -17.19 -1.53 28.63
N THR A 210 -16.86 -2.18 29.73
CA THR A 210 -15.48 -2.49 30.17
C THR A 210 -15.28 -3.97 30.45
N LEU A 211 -14.02 -4.41 30.45
CA LEU A 211 -13.64 -5.76 30.84
C LEU A 211 -14.00 -6.05 32.33
N GLU A 212 -13.80 -5.06 33.20
CA GLU A 212 -14.14 -5.19 34.62
C GLU A 212 -15.63 -5.50 34.80
N THR A 213 -16.51 -4.69 34.19
CA THR A 213 -17.97 -4.91 34.22
C THR A 213 -18.37 -6.25 33.60
N LEU A 214 -17.70 -6.65 32.50
CA LEU A 214 -17.90 -7.97 31.89
C LEU A 214 -17.54 -9.10 32.84
N MET A 215 -16.43 -9.00 33.57
CA MET A 215 -15.96 -10.01 34.51
C MET A 215 -16.93 -10.14 35.69
N GLU A 216 -17.42 -9.04 36.25
CA GLU A 216 -18.41 -9.02 37.32
C GLU A 216 -19.72 -9.71 36.92
N ASN A 217 -20.13 -9.52 35.66
CA ASN A 217 -21.38 -10.05 35.10
C ASN A 217 -21.19 -11.35 34.27
N ALA A 218 -20.03 -12.01 34.40
CA ALA A 218 -19.72 -13.23 33.62
C ALA A 218 -20.72 -14.38 33.91
N HIS A 219 -21.43 -14.34 35.04
CA HIS A 219 -22.47 -15.30 35.40
C HIS A 219 -23.75 -15.18 34.56
N GLU A 220 -24.02 -14.01 33.96
CA GLU A 220 -25.17 -13.76 33.08
C GLU A 220 -24.98 -14.35 31.69
N ILE A 221 -23.73 -14.59 31.27
CA ILE A 221 -23.42 -15.09 29.95
C ILE A 221 -23.60 -16.60 29.89
N GLY A 222 -24.63 -17.03 29.19
CA GLY A 222 -25.00 -18.43 29.06
C GLY A 222 -24.18 -19.20 28.04
N GLY A 223 -24.39 -20.52 28.01
CA GLY A 223 -23.81 -21.43 27.03
C GLY A 223 -22.29 -21.67 27.18
N LYS A 224 -21.72 -22.40 26.23
CA LYS A 224 -20.29 -22.80 26.26
C LYS A 224 -19.33 -21.60 26.29
N ILE A 225 -19.69 -20.49 25.68
CA ILE A 225 -18.83 -19.29 25.64
C ILE A 225 -18.79 -18.59 27.01
N GLY A 226 -19.93 -18.57 27.76
CA GLY A 226 -19.97 -18.04 29.10
C GLY A 226 -19.19 -18.91 30.12
N GLU A 227 -19.21 -20.25 29.94
CA GLU A 227 -18.35 -21.15 30.72
C GLU A 227 -16.87 -20.86 30.48
N LYS A 228 -16.47 -20.68 29.20
CA LYS A 228 -15.09 -20.33 28.85
C LYS A 228 -14.66 -18.97 29.39
N LEU A 229 -15.56 -17.97 29.39
CA LEU A 229 -15.29 -16.68 30.02
C LEU A 229 -15.05 -16.84 31.50
N ARG A 230 -15.92 -17.58 32.23
CA ARG A 230 -15.73 -17.81 33.67
C ARG A 230 -14.42 -18.53 33.99
N ASN A 231 -14.00 -19.47 33.16
CA ASN A 231 -12.71 -20.15 33.29
C ASN A 231 -11.52 -19.23 33.00
N ALA A 232 -11.74 -18.13 32.25
CA ALA A 232 -10.71 -17.16 31.90
C ALA A 232 -10.56 -16.02 32.92
N LEU A 233 -11.48 -15.84 33.86
CA LEU A 233 -11.52 -14.70 34.79
C LEU A 233 -10.22 -14.50 35.57
N GLU A 234 -9.53 -15.59 35.91
CA GLU A 234 -8.31 -15.54 36.72
C GLU A 234 -7.13 -14.88 35.94
N PHE A 235 -7.04 -15.08 34.64
CA PHE A 235 -5.91 -14.55 33.87
C PHE A 235 -6.24 -13.32 33.03
N LEU A 236 -7.50 -12.94 32.86
CA LEU A 236 -7.88 -11.75 32.06
C LEU A 236 -7.23 -10.45 32.56
N PRO A 237 -7.06 -10.20 33.90
CA PRO A 237 -6.33 -9.04 34.37
C PRO A 237 -4.85 -9.02 33.92
N LEU A 238 -4.21 -10.19 33.86
CA LEU A 238 -2.85 -10.31 33.33
C LEU A 238 -2.83 -9.99 31.82
N SER A 239 -3.77 -10.53 31.04
CA SER A 239 -3.88 -10.25 29.62
C SER A 239 -4.11 -8.76 29.34
N GLN A 240 -4.96 -8.09 30.14
CA GLN A 240 -5.17 -6.66 30.08
C GLN A 240 -3.87 -5.88 30.38
N ALA A 241 -3.15 -6.26 31.41
CA ALA A 241 -1.87 -5.61 31.76
C ALA A 241 -0.80 -5.80 30.68
N LEU A 242 -0.73 -6.98 30.05
CA LEU A 242 0.21 -7.27 28.96
C LEU A 242 -0.09 -6.48 27.68
N THR A 243 -1.37 -6.22 27.38
CA THR A 243 -1.80 -5.43 26.20
C THR A 243 -1.77 -3.92 26.43
N THR A 244 -1.66 -3.48 27.69
CA THR A 244 -1.63 -2.05 28.01
C THR A 244 -0.28 -1.44 27.70
N ILE A 245 -0.29 -0.38 26.89
CA ILE A 245 0.89 0.44 26.60
C ILE A 245 1.19 1.35 27.80
N LYS A 246 2.44 1.35 28.25
CA LYS A 246 2.90 2.19 29.35
C LYS A 246 3.08 3.63 28.89
N LEU A 247 2.54 4.60 29.65
CA LEU A 247 2.51 6.03 29.29
C LEU A 247 3.43 6.91 30.17
N ASP A 248 4.22 6.28 31.03
CA ASP A 248 5.05 6.96 32.04
C ASP A 248 6.50 6.42 32.06
N VAL A 249 7.03 6.07 30.88
CA VAL A 249 8.45 5.67 30.74
C VAL A 249 9.35 6.84 31.07
N GLU A 250 10.37 6.62 31.90
CA GLU A 250 11.41 7.61 32.16
C GLU A 250 12.26 7.83 30.90
N LEU A 251 12.23 9.05 30.38
CA LEU A 251 12.97 9.46 29.19
C LEU A 251 14.10 10.43 29.59
N GLU A 252 15.32 10.18 29.10
CA GLU A 252 16.47 11.06 29.35
C GLU A 252 16.29 12.47 28.77
N GLN A 253 15.52 12.56 27.67
CA GLN A 253 15.25 13.80 26.93
C GLN A 253 13.76 14.11 26.96
N LYS A 254 13.44 15.39 27.12
CA LYS A 254 12.07 15.87 26.99
C LYS A 254 11.67 16.00 25.52
N LEU A 255 10.38 15.93 25.23
CA LEU A 255 9.83 16.04 23.88
C LEU A 255 10.30 17.31 23.16
N GLU A 256 10.40 18.45 23.85
CA GLU A 256 10.84 19.73 23.28
C GLU A 256 12.30 19.72 22.80
N GLN A 257 13.09 18.78 23.27
CA GLN A 257 14.50 18.61 22.89
C GLN A 257 14.67 17.67 21.69
N MET A 258 13.60 16.94 21.32
CA MET A 258 13.57 15.97 20.23
C MET A 258 13.19 16.65 18.91
N VAL A 259 13.95 17.66 18.51
CA VAL A 259 13.73 18.41 17.28
C VAL A 259 14.70 17.89 16.21
N PRO A 260 14.23 17.65 14.97
CA PRO A 260 15.09 17.29 13.86
C PRO A 260 16.21 18.32 13.65
N LYS A 261 17.41 17.85 13.38
CA LYS A 261 18.58 18.66 13.04
C LYS A 261 18.78 18.67 11.52
N PRO A 262 19.51 19.65 10.98
CA PRO A 262 19.93 19.58 9.59
C PRO A 262 20.61 18.24 9.28
N ALA A 263 20.28 17.63 8.14
CA ALA A 263 20.86 16.36 7.73
C ALA A 263 22.38 16.49 7.51
N ASP A 264 23.13 15.50 7.97
CA ASP A 264 24.56 15.34 7.64
C ASP A 264 24.69 14.72 6.25
N GLN A 265 24.70 15.59 5.23
CA GLN A 265 24.75 15.20 3.83
C GLN A 265 26.03 14.40 3.50
N ALA A 266 27.16 14.71 4.15
CA ALA A 266 28.42 14.01 3.92
C ALA A 266 28.39 12.58 4.48
N ALA A 267 27.82 12.40 5.69
CA ALA A 267 27.59 11.08 6.26
C ALA A 267 26.58 10.26 5.44
N LEU A 268 25.50 10.88 4.98
CA LEU A 268 24.51 10.22 4.10
C LEU A 268 25.16 9.76 2.80
N LEU A 269 25.96 10.61 2.16
CA LEU A 269 26.66 10.26 0.92
C LEU A 269 27.58 9.06 1.12
N ALA A 270 28.38 9.05 2.20
CA ALA A 270 29.29 7.95 2.52
C ALA A 270 28.52 6.63 2.76
N LEU A 271 27.41 6.68 3.51
CA LEU A 271 26.56 5.51 3.78
C LEU A 271 25.91 4.98 2.49
N TYR A 272 25.38 5.88 1.64
CA TYR A 272 24.76 5.47 0.37
C TYR A 272 25.75 4.89 -0.61
N GLN A 273 27.01 5.39 -0.63
CA GLN A 273 28.08 4.83 -1.44
C GLN A 273 28.52 3.44 -0.95
N ASP A 274 28.69 3.24 0.36
CA ASP A 274 29.06 1.93 0.92
C ASP A 274 27.98 0.87 0.73
N LEU A 275 26.71 1.28 0.82
CA LEU A 275 25.54 0.42 0.59
C LEU A 275 25.16 0.26 -0.89
N GLU A 276 25.85 0.97 -1.80
CA GLU A 276 25.62 0.99 -3.25
C GLU A 276 24.24 1.51 -3.68
N PHE A 277 23.67 2.42 -2.91
CA PHE A 277 22.45 3.13 -3.28
C PHE A 277 22.75 4.28 -4.25
N ARG A 278 23.17 3.91 -5.47
CA ARG A 278 23.73 4.82 -6.48
C ARG A 278 22.82 6.01 -6.81
N SER A 279 21.51 5.81 -6.92
CA SER A 279 20.56 6.88 -7.21
C SER A 279 20.54 7.96 -6.11
N TRP A 280 20.55 7.54 -4.85
CA TRP A 280 20.58 8.49 -3.73
C TRP A 280 21.93 9.18 -3.54
N ALA A 281 23.02 8.44 -3.76
CA ALA A 281 24.36 9.02 -3.75
C ALA A 281 24.55 10.06 -4.87
N ASN A 282 24.06 9.75 -6.09
CA ASN A 282 24.13 10.66 -7.23
C ASN A 282 23.29 11.93 -7.01
N ALA A 283 22.11 11.81 -6.42
CA ALA A 283 21.29 12.98 -6.07
C ALA A 283 22.04 13.93 -5.13
N LEU A 284 22.68 13.41 -4.05
CA LEU A 284 23.46 14.23 -3.15
C LEU A 284 24.68 14.87 -3.81
N LEU A 285 25.34 14.17 -4.74
CA LEU A 285 26.48 14.71 -5.50
C LEU A 285 26.06 15.83 -6.46
N GLN A 286 24.88 15.74 -7.07
CA GLN A 286 24.32 16.81 -7.90
C GLN A 286 23.98 18.05 -7.09
N ASP A 287 23.56 17.89 -5.84
CA ASP A 287 23.36 18.99 -4.89
C ASP A 287 24.67 19.60 -4.35
N GLY A 288 25.83 19.22 -4.90
CA GLY A 288 27.14 19.78 -4.56
C GLY A 288 27.77 19.22 -3.27
N VAL A 289 27.25 18.09 -2.76
CA VAL A 289 27.78 17.44 -1.56
C VAL A 289 29.05 16.64 -1.90
N THR A 290 30.13 16.86 -1.12
CA THR A 290 31.37 16.07 -1.21
C THR A 290 31.51 15.19 0.01
N ALA A 291 31.86 13.91 -0.17
CA ALA A 291 32.15 13.02 0.95
C ALA A 291 33.39 13.52 1.71
N SER A 292 33.30 13.67 3.05
CA SER A 292 34.48 13.98 3.87
C SER A 292 35.42 12.76 3.88
N SER A 293 36.55 12.90 3.24
CA SER A 293 37.57 11.85 3.18
C SER A 293 38.28 11.70 4.52
N GLN A 294 38.15 10.55 5.19
CA GLN A 294 39.23 10.02 6.00
C GLN A 294 40.22 9.25 5.10
N PRO A 295 41.53 9.37 5.32
CA PRO A 295 42.52 8.96 4.33
C PRO A 295 42.87 7.48 4.41
N LYS A 296 42.79 6.76 3.30
CA LYS A 296 43.64 5.59 3.02
C LYS A 296 44.07 5.56 1.56
N ALA A 297 45.36 5.88 1.42
CA ALA A 297 46.39 5.46 0.45
C ALA A 297 46.01 5.03 -0.98
N VAL A 298 46.33 5.89 -1.89
CA VAL A 298 47.21 5.77 -3.11
C VAL A 298 46.99 4.57 -4.05
N THR A 299 46.57 4.83 -5.27
CA THR A 299 47.37 4.58 -6.48
C THR A 299 46.87 5.37 -7.69
N GLN A 300 47.83 5.77 -8.48
CA GLN A 300 47.93 6.81 -9.50
C GLN A 300 47.17 6.60 -10.81
N ASN A 301 46.82 7.75 -11.36
CA ASN A 301 46.88 8.21 -12.78
C ASN A 301 46.25 7.40 -13.91
N LEU A 302 45.38 8.09 -14.62
CA LEU A 302 45.69 8.51 -16.00
C LEU A 302 44.62 9.55 -16.46
N GLY A 303 45.12 10.64 -17.01
CA GLY A 303 44.34 11.81 -17.36
C GLY A 303 43.62 11.72 -18.70
N ALA A 304 42.62 12.58 -18.85
CA ALA A 304 42.19 13.15 -20.15
C ALA A 304 41.49 14.48 -19.91
N THR A 305 42.06 15.45 -20.44
CA THR A 305 41.78 16.82 -20.88
C THR A 305 40.34 17.35 -20.81
N ASN A 306 40.26 18.54 -20.20
CA ASN A 306 39.23 19.56 -20.28
C ASN A 306 38.97 20.02 -21.71
N ALA A 307 37.67 20.13 -22.07
CA ALA A 307 37.19 21.14 -23.00
C ALA A 307 35.91 21.75 -22.41
N GLY A 308 36.00 23.02 -22.07
CA GLY A 308 34.90 23.79 -21.51
C GLY A 308 33.83 24.09 -22.55
N VAL A 309 32.58 24.06 -22.11
CA VAL A 309 31.46 24.77 -22.73
C VAL A 309 30.75 25.55 -21.66
N SER A 310 30.72 26.85 -21.86
CA SER A 310 30.09 27.88 -21.06
C SER A 310 28.57 27.85 -21.14
N GLY A 311 27.93 28.02 -19.98
CA GLY A 311 26.71 28.83 -19.79
C GLY A 311 25.44 28.35 -20.53
N VAL A 312 24.64 27.56 -19.87
CA VAL A 312 23.18 27.60 -20.09
C VAL A 312 22.55 27.84 -18.69
N GLU A 313 21.81 28.92 -18.56
CA GLU A 313 20.95 29.18 -17.42
C GLU A 313 19.94 28.02 -17.31
N GLU A 314 20.07 27.20 -16.26
CA GLU A 314 19.05 26.24 -15.89
C GLU A 314 17.85 27.01 -15.33
N THR A 315 16.83 27.19 -16.16
CA THR A 315 15.48 27.46 -15.67
C THR A 315 15.04 26.24 -14.86
N LYS A 316 14.86 26.40 -13.56
CA LYS A 316 14.16 25.43 -12.71
C LYS A 316 12.77 25.21 -13.28
N VAL A 317 12.56 24.11 -13.97
CA VAL A 317 11.24 23.67 -14.41
C VAL A 317 10.61 22.96 -13.21
N GLU A 318 9.56 23.56 -12.63
CA GLU A 318 8.78 22.93 -11.55
C GLU A 318 8.11 21.65 -12.07
N ALA A 319 8.04 20.63 -11.21
CA ALA A 319 7.31 19.40 -11.53
C ALA A 319 5.85 19.73 -11.90
N PRO A 320 5.24 19.01 -12.86
CA PRO A 320 3.86 19.28 -13.26
C PRO A 320 2.91 19.17 -12.08
N VAL A 321 1.98 20.13 -11.98
CA VAL A 321 0.94 20.15 -10.97
C VAL A 321 -0.32 19.53 -11.59
N PRO A 322 -0.90 18.47 -11.00
CA PRO A 322 -2.09 17.85 -11.57
C PRO A 322 -3.25 18.83 -11.66
N ALA A 323 -3.98 18.80 -12.77
CA ALA A 323 -5.12 19.67 -12.98
C ALA A 323 -6.23 19.39 -11.97
N VAL A 324 -6.67 20.42 -11.24
CA VAL A 324 -7.80 20.33 -10.33
C VAL A 324 -9.10 20.44 -11.13
N VAL A 325 -9.89 19.36 -11.17
CA VAL A 325 -11.21 19.35 -11.81
C VAL A 325 -12.26 19.82 -10.81
N ALA A 326 -12.77 21.02 -11.01
CA ALA A 326 -13.75 21.62 -10.10
C ALA A 326 -15.18 21.10 -10.29
N THR A 327 -15.54 20.65 -11.50
CA THR A 327 -16.89 20.18 -11.84
C THR A 327 -16.80 18.93 -12.71
N LYS A 328 -17.61 17.93 -12.41
CA LYS A 328 -17.67 16.68 -13.15
C LYS A 328 -18.98 16.58 -13.92
N HIS A 329 -18.88 16.15 -15.17
CA HIS A 329 -20.00 15.91 -16.08
C HIS A 329 -19.92 14.47 -16.59
N TYR A 330 -20.48 13.56 -15.82
CA TYR A 330 -20.57 12.15 -16.17
C TYR A 330 -21.97 11.83 -16.65
N SER A 331 -22.09 11.14 -17.76
CA SER A 331 -23.37 10.75 -18.34
C SER A 331 -23.36 9.30 -18.83
N THR A 332 -24.55 8.71 -18.92
CA THR A 332 -24.74 7.38 -19.49
C THR A 332 -25.44 7.54 -20.84
N ILE A 333 -24.96 6.85 -21.85
CA ILE A 333 -25.46 6.87 -23.23
C ILE A 333 -26.08 5.51 -23.55
N SER A 334 -27.37 5.50 -23.95
CA SER A 334 -28.10 4.28 -24.25
C SER A 334 -28.45 4.10 -25.72
N THR A 335 -28.14 5.07 -26.58
CA THR A 335 -28.46 5.03 -28.02
C THR A 335 -27.26 5.31 -28.89
N LEU A 336 -27.22 4.72 -30.09
CA LEU A 336 -26.16 4.99 -31.10
C LEU A 336 -26.15 6.46 -31.54
N GLY A 337 -27.32 7.13 -31.58
CA GLY A 337 -27.39 8.54 -31.96
C GLY A 337 -26.72 9.47 -30.97
N GLU A 338 -26.74 9.15 -29.67
CA GLU A 338 -26.02 9.87 -28.61
C GLU A 338 -24.55 9.51 -28.58
N LEU A 339 -24.17 8.29 -29.00
CA LEU A 339 -22.77 7.83 -29.03
C LEU A 339 -21.98 8.45 -30.19
N GLU A 340 -22.62 8.67 -31.34
CA GLU A 340 -21.95 9.15 -32.55
C GLU A 340 -21.17 10.47 -32.38
N PRO A 341 -21.72 11.51 -31.71
CA PRO A 341 -20.96 12.73 -31.39
C PRO A 341 -19.70 12.47 -30.58
N TRP A 342 -19.75 11.53 -29.62
CA TRP A 342 -18.59 11.16 -28.81
C TRP A 342 -17.51 10.44 -29.61
N LEU A 343 -17.91 9.51 -30.50
CA LEU A 343 -16.95 8.84 -31.39
C LEU A 343 -16.28 9.82 -32.36
N ASN A 344 -17.02 10.84 -32.83
CA ASN A 344 -16.45 11.90 -33.67
C ASN A 344 -15.45 12.75 -32.85
N ALA A 345 -15.81 13.15 -31.64
CA ALA A 345 -14.93 13.89 -30.75
C ALA A 345 -13.66 13.09 -30.39
N CYS A 346 -13.78 11.77 -30.15
CA CYS A 346 -12.64 10.89 -29.93
C CYS A 346 -11.71 10.83 -31.16
N ARG A 347 -12.25 10.82 -32.40
CA ARG A 347 -11.42 10.85 -33.63
C ARG A 347 -10.61 12.13 -33.78
N ASP A 348 -11.18 13.24 -33.33
CA ASP A 348 -10.55 14.56 -33.44
C ASP A 348 -9.62 14.87 -32.25
N ALA A 349 -9.73 14.14 -31.14
CA ALA A 349 -8.92 14.35 -29.95
C ALA A 349 -7.48 13.86 -30.16
N PRO A 350 -6.47 14.59 -29.65
CA PRO A 350 -5.06 14.15 -29.69
C PRO A 350 -4.82 12.89 -28.88
N VAL A 351 -5.61 12.68 -27.82
CA VAL A 351 -5.65 11.49 -26.97
C VAL A 351 -7.00 11.44 -26.27
N PHE A 352 -7.55 10.25 -26.08
CA PHE A 352 -8.74 10.04 -25.26
C PHE A 352 -8.55 8.79 -24.41
N ALA A 353 -9.25 8.74 -23.25
CA ALA A 353 -9.28 7.56 -22.42
C ALA A 353 -10.39 6.60 -22.86
N PHE A 354 -10.06 5.32 -22.77
CA PHE A 354 -10.92 4.18 -23.07
C PHE A 354 -10.77 3.14 -21.98
N ASP A 355 -11.88 2.62 -21.49
CA ASP A 355 -11.93 1.55 -20.51
C ASP A 355 -13.10 0.61 -20.79
N THR A 356 -13.02 -0.66 -20.35
CA THR A 356 -14.06 -1.66 -20.54
C THR A 356 -14.55 -2.23 -19.21
N GLU A 357 -15.85 -2.28 -19.04
CA GLU A 357 -16.48 -2.98 -17.93
C GLU A 357 -16.93 -4.38 -18.36
N THR A 358 -16.64 -5.37 -17.52
CA THR A 358 -16.76 -6.78 -17.91
C THR A 358 -17.33 -7.67 -16.80
N THR A 359 -17.76 -8.88 -17.16
CA THR A 359 -18.30 -9.86 -16.22
C THR A 359 -17.24 -10.61 -15.41
N SER A 360 -15.96 -10.58 -15.80
CA SER A 360 -14.91 -11.41 -15.21
C SER A 360 -13.53 -10.77 -15.40
N LEU A 361 -12.60 -11.01 -14.47
CA LEU A 361 -11.18 -10.66 -14.64
C LEU A 361 -10.44 -11.61 -15.59
N ASN A 362 -11.02 -12.78 -15.93
CA ASN A 362 -10.47 -13.66 -16.94
C ASN A 362 -10.88 -13.15 -18.34
N TYR A 363 -9.98 -12.43 -18.99
CA TYR A 363 -10.24 -11.82 -20.30
C TYR A 363 -10.63 -12.81 -21.40
N MET A 364 -10.30 -14.11 -21.26
CA MET A 364 -10.69 -15.12 -22.25
C MET A 364 -12.19 -15.46 -22.19
N ASP A 365 -12.81 -15.36 -21.01
CA ASP A 365 -14.21 -15.70 -20.75
C ASP A 365 -15.06 -14.45 -20.46
N ALA A 366 -14.42 -13.29 -20.25
CA ALA A 366 -15.07 -12.04 -19.91
C ALA A 366 -16.00 -11.58 -21.05
N GLN A 367 -17.24 -11.21 -20.67
CA GLN A 367 -18.18 -10.58 -21.58
C GLN A 367 -18.18 -9.07 -21.32
N LEU A 368 -18.21 -8.30 -22.41
CA LEU A 368 -18.32 -6.84 -22.36
C LEU A 368 -19.67 -6.43 -21.79
N VAL A 369 -19.68 -5.63 -20.75
CA VAL A 369 -20.87 -5.04 -20.12
C VAL A 369 -21.09 -3.61 -20.55
N GLY A 370 -20.02 -2.87 -20.77
CA GLY A 370 -20.04 -1.51 -21.27
C GLY A 370 -18.64 -0.99 -21.56
N ILE A 371 -18.59 0.23 -22.10
CA ILE A 371 -17.34 0.97 -22.29
C ILE A 371 -17.46 2.36 -21.68
N SER A 372 -16.35 2.95 -21.29
CA SER A 372 -16.30 4.37 -20.92
C SER A 372 -15.29 5.13 -21.77
N LEU A 373 -15.62 6.41 -22.02
CA LEU A 373 -14.84 7.32 -22.85
C LEU A 373 -14.65 8.65 -22.13
N CYS A 374 -13.44 9.20 -22.18
CA CYS A 374 -13.14 10.54 -21.69
C CYS A 374 -12.18 11.25 -22.66
N ILE A 375 -12.54 12.46 -23.10
CA ILE A 375 -11.74 13.29 -24.01
C ILE A 375 -11.19 14.54 -23.33
N GLU A 376 -11.82 14.96 -22.24
CA GLU A 376 -11.44 16.13 -21.45
C GLU A 376 -11.64 15.82 -19.96
N ALA A 377 -10.66 16.22 -19.13
CA ALA A 377 -10.72 16.00 -17.69
C ALA A 377 -12.02 16.54 -17.07
N GLY A 378 -12.72 15.68 -16.34
CA GLY A 378 -14.03 15.97 -15.75
C GLY A 378 -15.23 15.71 -16.65
N THR A 379 -15.05 15.31 -17.91
CA THR A 379 -16.16 15.05 -18.85
C THR A 379 -16.01 13.66 -19.46
N ALA A 380 -16.86 12.73 -19.00
CA ALA A 380 -16.78 11.33 -19.41
C ALA A 380 -18.18 10.71 -19.59
N VAL A 381 -18.22 9.63 -20.36
CA VAL A 381 -19.46 8.88 -20.60
C VAL A 381 -19.26 7.39 -20.37
N TYR A 382 -20.33 6.76 -19.91
CA TYR A 382 -20.49 5.32 -19.88
C TYR A 382 -21.49 4.88 -20.92
N VAL A 383 -21.20 3.80 -21.65
CA VAL A 383 -22.05 3.22 -22.71
C VAL A 383 -22.34 1.77 -22.36
N PRO A 384 -23.47 1.46 -21.70
CA PRO A 384 -23.87 0.10 -21.34
C PRO A 384 -24.29 -0.71 -22.56
N CYS A 385 -23.97 -2.02 -22.55
CA CYS A 385 -24.38 -2.97 -23.60
C CYS A 385 -24.66 -4.39 -23.09
N GLY A 386 -24.50 -4.63 -21.79
CA GLY A 386 -24.57 -5.98 -21.27
C GLY A 386 -25.04 -6.11 -19.82
N HIS A 387 -25.72 -5.11 -19.25
CA HIS A 387 -26.39 -5.25 -17.96
C HIS A 387 -27.65 -6.13 -18.11
N ASP A 388 -27.79 -7.08 -17.17
CA ASP A 388 -28.85 -8.10 -17.23
C ASP A 388 -29.63 -8.29 -15.91
N TYR A 389 -29.51 -7.32 -14.99
CA TYR A 389 -30.32 -7.32 -13.77
C TYR A 389 -31.80 -7.08 -14.05
N VAL A 390 -32.67 -7.51 -13.12
CA VAL A 390 -34.12 -7.38 -13.27
C VAL A 390 -34.52 -5.91 -13.30
N GLY A 391 -35.12 -5.47 -14.44
CA GLY A 391 -35.50 -4.07 -14.65
C GLY A 391 -34.44 -3.20 -15.31
N ALA A 392 -33.33 -3.78 -15.79
CA ALA A 392 -32.34 -3.04 -16.56
C ALA A 392 -32.98 -2.28 -17.73
N PRO A 393 -32.65 -1.00 -17.93
CA PRO A 393 -33.19 -0.20 -19.03
C PRO A 393 -32.67 -0.70 -20.39
N GLU A 394 -33.29 -0.20 -21.46
CA GLU A 394 -32.84 -0.48 -22.82
C GLU A 394 -31.42 0.06 -23.04
N GLN A 395 -30.54 -0.75 -23.67
CA GLN A 395 -29.11 -0.49 -23.88
C GLN A 395 -28.78 -0.64 -25.35
N ILE A 396 -27.62 -0.08 -25.77
CA ILE A 396 -27.09 -0.38 -27.10
C ILE A 396 -26.73 -1.89 -27.15
N SER A 397 -27.15 -2.58 -28.23
CA SER A 397 -26.76 -3.98 -28.36
C SER A 397 -25.25 -4.13 -28.45
N ARG A 398 -24.68 -5.16 -27.81
CA ARG A 398 -23.22 -5.40 -27.84
C ARG A 398 -22.66 -5.47 -29.27
N PRO A 399 -23.30 -6.17 -30.24
CA PRO A 399 -22.84 -6.16 -31.64
C PRO A 399 -22.81 -4.75 -32.26
N ASP A 400 -23.84 -3.93 -32.01
CA ASP A 400 -23.89 -2.57 -32.56
C ASP A 400 -22.86 -1.65 -31.93
N LEU A 401 -22.63 -1.76 -30.62
CA LEU A 401 -21.57 -1.02 -29.93
C LEU A 401 -20.20 -1.40 -30.49
N ILE A 402 -19.91 -2.71 -30.61
CA ILE A 402 -18.66 -3.21 -31.19
C ILE A 402 -18.46 -2.68 -32.62
N ALA A 403 -19.49 -2.72 -33.46
CA ALA A 403 -19.42 -2.19 -34.84
C ALA A 403 -19.13 -0.68 -34.85
N ALA A 404 -19.68 0.07 -33.91
CA ALA A 404 -19.48 1.53 -33.83
C ALA A 404 -18.06 1.91 -33.38
N ILE A 405 -17.47 1.21 -32.39
CA ILE A 405 -16.14 1.53 -31.85
C ILE A 405 -14.99 0.92 -32.66
N LYS A 406 -15.23 -0.18 -33.37
CA LYS A 406 -14.19 -0.91 -34.13
C LYS A 406 -13.35 -0.01 -35.04
N PRO A 407 -13.90 0.90 -35.88
CA PRO A 407 -13.10 1.77 -36.72
C PRO A 407 -12.16 2.70 -35.96
N LEU A 408 -12.51 3.07 -34.72
CA LEU A 408 -11.71 3.94 -33.86
C LEU A 408 -10.50 3.17 -33.27
N LEU A 409 -10.72 1.94 -32.82
CA LEU A 409 -9.70 1.11 -32.17
C LEU A 409 -8.75 0.46 -33.17
N GLU A 410 -9.17 0.29 -34.43
CA GLU A 410 -8.36 -0.26 -35.52
C GLU A 410 -7.66 0.82 -36.37
N ASP A 411 -7.76 2.11 -36.01
CA ASP A 411 -7.03 3.18 -36.67
C ASP A 411 -5.70 3.44 -35.98
N ALA A 412 -4.59 3.13 -36.66
CA ALA A 412 -3.22 3.35 -36.19
C ALA A 412 -2.85 4.82 -35.92
N LYS A 413 -3.67 5.79 -36.35
CA LYS A 413 -3.47 7.22 -36.11
C LYS A 413 -4.01 7.64 -34.74
N GLN A 414 -4.97 6.90 -34.19
CA GLN A 414 -5.53 7.20 -32.89
C GLN A 414 -4.52 6.96 -31.78
N VAL A 415 -4.58 7.79 -30.76
CA VAL A 415 -3.82 7.62 -29.51
C VAL A 415 -4.83 7.41 -28.38
N ILE A 416 -4.79 6.25 -27.76
CA ILE A 416 -5.75 5.84 -26.74
C ILE A 416 -5.02 5.60 -25.43
N CYS A 417 -5.47 6.24 -24.35
CA CYS A 417 -4.96 5.94 -23.03
C CYS A 417 -5.93 5.06 -22.26
N GLY A 418 -5.37 4.20 -21.41
CA GLY A 418 -6.11 3.30 -20.52
C GLY A 418 -5.29 2.96 -19.28
N GLN A 419 -5.93 2.29 -18.34
CA GLN A 419 -5.28 1.75 -17.15
C GLN A 419 -5.21 0.23 -17.26
N ASN A 420 -4.02 -0.35 -17.44
CA ASN A 420 -3.86 -1.77 -17.76
C ASN A 420 -4.57 -2.16 -19.08
N LEU A 421 -4.40 -1.32 -20.09
CA LEU A 421 -5.11 -1.40 -21.39
C LEU A 421 -4.91 -2.75 -22.10
N LYS A 422 -3.90 -3.53 -21.73
CA LYS A 422 -3.71 -4.89 -22.23
C LYS A 422 -4.93 -5.78 -21.94
N TYR A 423 -5.58 -5.61 -20.80
CA TYR A 423 -6.81 -6.32 -20.46
C TYR A 423 -7.93 -6.01 -21.45
N ASP A 424 -8.17 -4.73 -21.72
CA ASP A 424 -9.21 -4.26 -22.64
C ASP A 424 -8.98 -4.74 -24.06
N ILE A 425 -7.72 -4.67 -24.54
CA ILE A 425 -7.30 -5.22 -25.82
C ILE A 425 -7.64 -6.71 -25.91
N ASN A 426 -7.35 -7.47 -24.85
CA ASN A 426 -7.62 -8.91 -24.79
C ASN A 426 -9.14 -9.21 -24.82
N VAL A 427 -9.94 -8.48 -24.06
CA VAL A 427 -11.41 -8.62 -24.05
C VAL A 427 -12.00 -8.30 -25.43
N LEU A 428 -11.62 -7.19 -26.02
CA LEU A 428 -12.15 -6.72 -27.30
C LEU A 428 -11.75 -7.64 -28.47
N ALA A 429 -10.61 -8.30 -28.37
CA ALA A 429 -10.21 -9.32 -29.35
C ALA A 429 -11.15 -10.53 -29.36
N ASN A 430 -11.95 -10.82 -28.32
CA ASN A 430 -12.98 -11.86 -28.31
C ASN A 430 -14.14 -11.49 -29.26
N TYR A 431 -14.29 -10.20 -29.57
CA TYR A 431 -15.31 -9.65 -30.49
C TYR A 431 -14.75 -9.34 -31.89
N GLY A 432 -13.54 -9.82 -32.21
CA GLY A 432 -12.94 -9.64 -33.55
C GLY A 432 -12.41 -8.23 -33.81
N ILE A 433 -12.09 -7.47 -32.75
CA ILE A 433 -11.35 -6.21 -32.87
C ILE A 433 -9.86 -6.53 -32.91
N THR A 434 -9.17 -6.01 -33.93
CA THR A 434 -7.72 -6.06 -34.04
C THR A 434 -7.16 -4.69 -33.67
N TRP A 435 -6.74 -4.52 -32.44
CA TRP A 435 -6.25 -3.25 -31.94
C TRP A 435 -5.03 -2.76 -32.72
N GLN A 436 -5.10 -1.54 -33.28
CA GLN A 436 -4.03 -0.90 -34.02
C GLN A 436 -3.68 0.49 -33.49
N ALA A 437 -4.57 1.11 -32.70
CA ALA A 437 -4.33 2.41 -32.10
C ALA A 437 -3.07 2.42 -31.23
N GLN A 438 -2.43 3.57 -31.15
CA GLN A 438 -1.26 3.77 -30.27
C GLN A 438 -1.72 3.75 -28.82
N VAL A 439 -0.99 3.00 -28.01
CA VAL A 439 -1.33 2.78 -26.59
C VAL A 439 -0.60 3.78 -25.70
N ILE A 440 -1.31 4.41 -24.77
CA ILE A 440 -0.75 5.04 -23.57
C ILE A 440 -1.36 4.30 -22.38
N ASP A 441 -0.53 3.67 -21.56
CA ASP A 441 -0.99 2.91 -20.38
C ASP A 441 -0.50 3.59 -19.10
N SER A 442 -1.42 4.15 -18.32
CA SER A 442 -1.10 4.91 -17.11
C SER A 442 -0.46 4.04 -16.03
N MET A 443 -0.81 2.74 -15.95
CA MET A 443 -0.16 1.79 -15.06
C MET A 443 1.31 1.59 -15.45
N VAL A 444 1.58 1.39 -16.74
CA VAL A 444 2.94 1.19 -17.26
C VAL A 444 3.78 2.46 -17.15
N GLN A 445 3.20 3.64 -17.46
CA GLN A 445 3.88 4.93 -17.26
C GLN A 445 4.30 5.11 -15.79
N SER A 446 3.40 4.85 -14.85
CA SER A 446 3.68 4.97 -13.42
C SER A 446 4.77 4.00 -12.95
N TYR A 447 4.79 2.78 -13.50
CA TYR A 447 5.81 1.78 -13.21
C TYR A 447 7.19 2.21 -13.71
N VAL A 448 7.27 2.74 -14.93
CA VAL A 448 8.53 3.25 -15.51
C VAL A 448 9.05 4.44 -14.72
N LEU A 449 8.18 5.39 -14.35
CA LEU A 449 8.56 6.57 -13.55
C LEU A 449 9.04 6.21 -12.16
N ASN A 450 8.33 5.32 -11.47
CA ASN A 450 8.70 4.90 -10.13
C ASN A 450 8.09 3.54 -9.75
N SER A 451 8.79 2.46 -10.06
CA SER A 451 8.34 1.07 -9.84
C SER A 451 8.04 0.71 -8.39
N THR A 452 8.41 1.54 -7.43
CA THR A 452 8.28 1.26 -5.99
C THR A 452 7.40 2.26 -5.24
N ALA A 453 6.86 3.29 -5.90
CA ALA A 453 6.13 4.38 -5.24
C ALA A 453 4.75 3.95 -4.70
N SER A 454 4.06 3.07 -5.42
CA SER A 454 2.70 2.64 -5.06
C SER A 454 2.37 1.26 -5.65
N ARG A 455 1.12 0.83 -5.38
CA ARG A 455 0.52 -0.33 -6.08
C ARG A 455 0.03 0.14 -7.44
N HIS A 456 0.61 0.47 -8.38
CA HIS A 456 0.25 0.92 -9.74
C HIS A 456 -1.22 0.67 -10.20
N ASN A 457 -2.17 0.42 -9.27
CA ASN A 457 -3.59 0.39 -9.55
C ASN A 457 -4.16 1.82 -9.54
N MET A 458 -5.25 2.04 -10.25
CA MET A 458 -5.82 3.35 -10.48
C MET A 458 -6.14 4.09 -9.18
N ASP A 459 -6.77 3.45 -8.19
CA ASP A 459 -7.11 4.06 -6.89
C ASP A 459 -5.87 4.62 -6.19
N ALA A 460 -4.80 3.82 -6.11
CA ALA A 460 -3.57 4.23 -5.46
C ALA A 460 -2.86 5.35 -6.24
N LEU A 461 -2.87 5.29 -7.57
CA LEU A 461 -2.29 6.33 -8.43
C LEU A 461 -3.08 7.63 -8.33
N ALA A 462 -4.42 7.57 -8.39
CA ALA A 462 -5.28 8.74 -8.26
C ALA A 462 -5.10 9.43 -6.90
N GLN A 463 -5.07 8.66 -5.83
CA GLN A 463 -4.86 9.19 -4.49
C GLN A 463 -3.47 9.82 -4.33
N HIS A 464 -2.43 9.16 -4.86
CA HIS A 464 -1.03 9.61 -4.70
C HIS A 464 -0.68 10.80 -5.57
N TYR A 465 -1.07 10.78 -6.86
CA TYR A 465 -0.63 11.77 -7.84
C TYR A 465 -1.67 12.84 -8.15
N LEU A 466 -2.97 12.52 -8.04
CA LEU A 466 -4.05 13.48 -8.29
C LEU A 466 -4.70 14.01 -7.01
N PHE A 467 -4.31 13.50 -5.83
CA PHE A 467 -4.94 13.78 -4.54
C PHE A 467 -6.46 13.55 -4.57
N TYR A 468 -6.86 12.54 -5.34
CA TYR A 468 -8.25 12.22 -5.63
C TYR A 468 -8.61 10.83 -5.12
N GLN A 469 -9.73 10.73 -4.39
CA GLN A 469 -10.28 9.47 -3.91
C GLN A 469 -11.36 8.98 -4.87
N THR A 470 -11.12 7.85 -5.53
CA THR A 470 -12.04 7.19 -6.45
C THR A 470 -13.16 6.46 -5.71
N VAL A 471 -14.27 6.23 -6.38
CA VAL A 471 -15.31 5.28 -5.95
C VAL A 471 -14.73 3.87 -6.09
N LYS A 472 -14.80 3.04 -5.04
CA LYS A 472 -14.25 1.68 -5.09
C LYS A 472 -15.30 0.71 -5.64
N TYR A 473 -14.85 -0.26 -6.42
CA TYR A 473 -15.72 -1.34 -6.92
C TYR A 473 -16.58 -2.01 -5.82
N VAL A 474 -15.98 -2.23 -4.63
CA VAL A 474 -16.68 -2.84 -3.49
C VAL A 474 -17.83 -1.97 -2.93
N ASP A 475 -17.84 -0.67 -3.19
CA ASP A 475 -18.87 0.25 -2.71
C ASP A 475 -20.14 0.14 -3.58
N ILE A 476 -20.00 -0.24 -4.86
CA ILE A 476 -21.12 -0.47 -5.79
C ILE A 476 -21.50 -1.95 -5.94
N ALA A 477 -20.54 -2.87 -5.83
CA ALA A 477 -20.74 -4.31 -6.03
C ALA A 477 -20.96 -5.10 -4.74
N GLY A 478 -20.65 -4.52 -3.57
CA GLY A 478 -20.64 -5.25 -2.30
C GLY A 478 -19.39 -6.11 -2.10
N LYS A 479 -19.38 -6.96 -1.05
CA LYS A 479 -18.20 -7.75 -0.64
C LYS A 479 -18.54 -9.24 -0.41
N GLY A 480 -17.51 -10.10 -0.60
CA GLY A 480 -17.56 -11.52 -0.26
C GLY A 480 -18.45 -12.33 -1.19
N VAL A 481 -19.06 -13.41 -0.69
CA VAL A 481 -19.84 -14.38 -1.50
C VAL A 481 -21.06 -13.75 -2.18
N LYS A 482 -21.52 -12.59 -1.70
CA LYS A 482 -22.66 -11.86 -2.26
C LYS A 482 -22.24 -10.70 -3.16
N GLN A 483 -20.95 -10.57 -3.48
CA GLN A 483 -20.48 -9.53 -4.38
C GLN A 483 -21.08 -9.73 -5.77
N LEU A 484 -21.66 -8.67 -6.32
CA LEU A 484 -22.24 -8.66 -7.66
C LEU A 484 -21.13 -8.61 -8.71
N THR A 485 -21.39 -9.22 -9.85
CA THR A 485 -20.62 -8.98 -11.08
C THR A 485 -21.12 -7.68 -11.73
N PHE A 486 -20.31 -7.04 -12.56
CA PHE A 486 -20.61 -5.69 -13.06
C PHE A 486 -21.94 -5.62 -13.83
N ASN A 487 -22.29 -6.65 -14.60
CA ASN A 487 -23.57 -6.76 -15.31
C ASN A 487 -24.82 -6.78 -14.39
N GLN A 488 -24.63 -7.08 -13.10
CA GLN A 488 -25.69 -7.14 -12.10
C GLN A 488 -25.84 -5.84 -11.30
N ILE A 489 -24.92 -4.87 -11.49
CA ILE A 489 -24.98 -3.57 -10.82
C ILE A 489 -25.93 -2.66 -11.59
N ASP A 490 -26.74 -1.88 -10.87
CA ASP A 490 -27.64 -0.90 -11.45
C ASP A 490 -26.88 0.15 -12.28
N ILE A 491 -27.35 0.45 -13.48
CA ILE A 491 -26.73 1.41 -14.40
C ILE A 491 -26.59 2.80 -13.77
N GLU A 492 -27.50 3.21 -12.88
CA GLU A 492 -27.41 4.48 -12.17
C GLU A 492 -26.17 4.55 -11.24
N GLN A 493 -25.69 3.39 -10.76
CA GLN A 493 -24.47 3.28 -9.96
C GLN A 493 -23.24 2.95 -10.82
N ALA A 494 -23.40 2.06 -11.79
CA ALA A 494 -22.34 1.63 -12.70
C ALA A 494 -21.86 2.77 -13.61
N GLY A 495 -22.78 3.60 -14.10
CA GLY A 495 -22.46 4.70 -15.02
C GLY A 495 -21.50 5.73 -14.47
N PRO A 496 -21.78 6.35 -13.32
CA PRO A 496 -20.85 7.28 -12.69
C PRO A 496 -19.51 6.65 -12.32
N TYR A 497 -19.48 5.39 -11.89
CA TYR A 497 -18.28 4.64 -11.58
C TYR A 497 -17.39 4.48 -12.84
N ALA A 498 -17.91 3.89 -13.90
CA ALA A 498 -17.16 3.64 -15.13
C ALA A 498 -16.71 4.94 -15.83
N ALA A 499 -17.55 5.99 -15.80
CA ALA A 499 -17.16 7.30 -16.31
C ALA A 499 -16.05 7.96 -15.49
N GLU A 500 -16.05 7.77 -14.16
CA GLU A 500 -14.96 8.21 -13.28
C GLU A 500 -13.65 7.51 -13.63
N ASP A 501 -13.67 6.20 -13.89
CA ASP A 501 -12.49 5.42 -14.24
C ASP A 501 -11.84 5.94 -15.53
N ALA A 502 -12.61 6.29 -16.55
CA ALA A 502 -12.09 6.91 -17.77
C ALA A 502 -11.52 8.33 -17.52
N ASP A 503 -12.20 9.17 -16.72
CA ASP A 503 -11.71 10.51 -16.37
C ASP A 503 -10.39 10.44 -15.59
N VAL A 504 -10.34 9.64 -14.57
CA VAL A 504 -9.14 9.48 -13.74
C VAL A 504 -7.99 8.92 -14.57
N THR A 505 -8.26 7.96 -15.44
CA THR A 505 -7.26 7.38 -16.36
C THR A 505 -6.68 8.44 -17.30
N LEU A 506 -7.51 9.30 -17.91
CA LEU A 506 -7.02 10.39 -18.77
C LEU A 506 -6.11 11.34 -17.99
N ARG A 507 -6.52 11.77 -16.82
CA ARG A 507 -5.77 12.69 -15.96
C ARG A 507 -4.43 12.10 -15.52
N LEU A 508 -4.40 10.81 -15.15
CA LEU A 508 -3.17 10.10 -14.81
C LEU A 508 -2.23 10.00 -16.01
N ALA A 509 -2.76 9.61 -17.18
CA ALA A 509 -1.97 9.48 -18.40
C ALA A 509 -1.36 10.82 -18.84
N GLN A 510 -2.10 11.92 -18.74
CA GLN A 510 -1.60 13.28 -19.01
C GLN A 510 -0.49 13.65 -18.03
N TYR A 511 -0.72 13.51 -16.73
CA TYR A 511 0.26 13.81 -15.69
C TYR A 511 1.55 13.00 -15.86
N PHE A 512 1.45 11.69 -16.07
CA PHE A 512 2.63 10.86 -16.27
C PHE A 512 3.36 11.13 -17.58
N SER A 513 2.64 11.51 -18.65
CA SER A 513 3.26 11.93 -19.91
C SER A 513 4.09 13.20 -19.73
N GLU A 514 3.59 14.16 -18.97
CA GLU A 514 4.34 15.36 -18.60
C GLU A 514 5.56 15.00 -17.74
N CYS A 515 5.41 14.14 -16.71
CA CYS A 515 6.53 13.68 -15.90
C CYS A 515 7.62 12.98 -16.74
N LEU A 516 7.23 12.11 -17.67
CA LEU A 516 8.17 11.44 -18.57
C LEU A 516 8.91 12.42 -19.49
N ALA A 517 8.27 13.52 -19.90
CA ALA A 517 8.93 14.53 -20.72
C ALA A 517 10.11 15.22 -20.01
N PHE A 518 10.13 15.25 -18.68
CA PHE A 518 11.26 15.74 -17.86
C PHE A 518 12.36 14.70 -17.65
N GLU A 519 12.09 13.42 -17.94
CA GLU A 519 13.00 12.29 -17.72
C GLU A 519 13.29 11.57 -19.05
N PRO A 520 14.10 12.14 -19.97
CA PRO A 520 14.28 11.61 -21.33
C PRO A 520 14.75 10.15 -21.38
N ALA A 521 15.53 9.70 -20.39
CA ALA A 521 15.98 8.31 -20.31
C ALA A 521 14.82 7.35 -20.00
N LEU A 522 13.91 7.73 -19.09
CA LEU A 522 12.71 6.94 -18.77
C LEU A 522 11.68 7.02 -19.90
N ALA A 523 11.51 8.20 -20.51
CA ALA A 523 10.68 8.35 -21.70
C ALA A 523 11.14 7.43 -22.84
N ALA A 524 12.45 7.31 -23.08
CA ALA A 524 12.98 6.39 -24.08
C ALA A 524 12.68 4.92 -23.74
N VAL A 525 12.79 4.50 -22.47
CA VAL A 525 12.40 3.15 -22.03
C VAL A 525 10.91 2.92 -22.25
N TYR A 526 10.08 3.87 -21.84
CA TYR A 526 8.63 3.77 -22.04
C TYR A 526 8.27 3.65 -23.53
N ASP A 527 8.75 4.57 -24.36
CA ASP A 527 8.36 4.65 -25.76
C ASP A 527 8.91 3.50 -26.63
N THR A 528 10.14 3.03 -26.34
CA THR A 528 10.80 2.03 -27.19
C THR A 528 10.66 0.60 -26.70
N ILE A 529 10.36 0.38 -25.43
CA ILE A 529 10.28 -0.95 -24.82
C ILE A 529 8.87 -1.19 -24.25
N GLU A 530 8.47 -0.46 -23.23
CA GLU A 530 7.31 -0.82 -22.42
C GLU A 530 5.98 -0.59 -23.14
N ARG A 531 5.82 0.54 -23.82
CA ARG A 531 4.61 0.84 -24.58
C ARG A 531 4.35 -0.15 -25.73
N PRO A 532 5.32 -0.49 -26.61
CA PRO A 532 5.13 -1.53 -27.62
C PRO A 532 4.90 -2.92 -27.03
N LEU A 533 5.47 -3.20 -25.85
CA LEU A 533 5.36 -4.51 -25.19
C LEU A 533 3.92 -4.84 -24.81
N VAL A 534 3.06 -3.86 -24.52
CA VAL A 534 1.64 -4.06 -24.18
C VAL A 534 0.93 -4.92 -25.23
N THR A 535 1.03 -4.57 -26.50
CA THR A 535 0.39 -5.31 -27.60
C THR A 535 1.09 -6.62 -27.93
N VAL A 536 2.41 -6.72 -27.70
CA VAL A 536 3.17 -7.97 -27.86
C VAL A 536 2.72 -8.98 -26.81
N LEU A 537 2.65 -8.57 -25.53
CA LEU A 537 2.19 -9.43 -24.43
C LEU A 537 0.73 -9.86 -24.63
N SER A 538 -0.14 -8.96 -25.07
CA SER A 538 -1.53 -9.31 -25.42
C SER A 538 -1.58 -10.46 -26.42
N ARG A 539 -0.81 -10.40 -27.49
CA ARG A 539 -0.74 -11.50 -28.49
C ARG A 539 -0.18 -12.80 -27.91
N MET A 540 0.88 -12.70 -27.11
CA MET A 540 1.49 -13.86 -26.47
C MET A 540 0.51 -14.56 -25.52
N GLU A 541 -0.15 -13.80 -24.66
CA GLU A 541 -1.13 -14.31 -23.69
C GLU A 541 -2.33 -14.96 -24.39
N ARG A 542 -2.83 -14.35 -25.46
CA ARG A 542 -3.95 -14.92 -26.23
C ARG A 542 -3.55 -16.14 -27.06
N THR A 543 -2.31 -16.23 -27.52
CA THR A 543 -1.80 -17.42 -28.20
C THR A 543 -1.65 -18.58 -27.21
N GLY A 544 -1.22 -18.28 -25.99
CA GLY A 544 -1.03 -19.24 -24.91
C GLY A 544 0.09 -20.23 -25.17
N ALA A 545 0.14 -21.26 -24.36
CA ALA A 545 1.06 -22.38 -24.47
C ALA A 545 0.29 -23.71 -24.51
N LEU A 546 0.76 -24.64 -25.34
CA LEU A 546 0.18 -25.97 -25.40
C LEU A 546 0.53 -26.75 -24.12
N VAL A 547 -0.48 -27.25 -23.43
CA VAL A 547 -0.35 -28.08 -22.24
C VAL A 547 -0.83 -29.48 -22.53
N ASP A 548 0.02 -30.48 -22.25
CA ASP A 548 -0.37 -31.89 -22.33
C ASP A 548 -1.07 -32.32 -21.02
N ALA A 549 -2.40 -32.23 -21.02
CA ALA A 549 -3.22 -32.58 -19.88
C ALA A 549 -3.06 -34.04 -19.44
N LYS A 550 -2.74 -34.97 -20.37
CA LYS A 550 -2.52 -36.38 -20.05
C LYS A 550 -1.25 -36.55 -19.22
N VAL A 551 -0.14 -35.96 -19.68
CA VAL A 551 1.15 -36.03 -18.95
C VAL A 551 1.01 -35.39 -17.57
N LEU A 552 0.34 -34.21 -17.46
CA LEU A 552 0.08 -33.57 -16.16
C LEU A 552 -0.79 -34.43 -15.26
N GLY A 553 -1.80 -35.11 -15.81
CA GLY A 553 -2.65 -36.06 -15.07
C GLY A 553 -1.85 -37.26 -14.54
N GLU A 554 -0.97 -37.83 -15.34
CA GLU A 554 -0.08 -38.92 -14.93
C GLU A 554 0.90 -38.45 -13.83
N GLN A 555 1.52 -37.27 -13.98
CA GLN A 555 2.40 -36.68 -12.97
C GLN A 555 1.65 -36.41 -11.67
N SER A 556 0.44 -35.85 -11.73
CA SER A 556 -0.40 -35.60 -10.57
C SER A 556 -0.70 -36.86 -9.77
N GLN A 557 -0.97 -38.00 -10.46
CA GLN A 557 -1.19 -39.30 -9.79
C GLN A 557 0.09 -39.82 -9.11
N VAL A 558 1.25 -39.66 -9.75
CA VAL A 558 2.55 -40.08 -9.16
C VAL A 558 2.86 -39.24 -7.92
N ILE A 559 2.71 -37.91 -8.03
CA ILE A 559 2.93 -37.00 -6.91
C ILE A 559 1.95 -37.28 -5.76
N GLY A 560 0.66 -37.49 -6.07
CA GLY A 560 -0.35 -37.78 -5.07
C GLY A 560 -0.05 -39.08 -4.28
N LYS A 561 0.40 -40.13 -4.95
CA LYS A 561 0.84 -41.39 -4.28
C LYS A 561 2.05 -41.09 -3.37
N ARG A 562 3.04 -40.37 -3.86
CA ARG A 562 4.25 -40.06 -3.08
C ARG A 562 3.95 -39.16 -1.87
N LEU A 563 3.02 -38.22 -1.99
CA LEU A 563 2.55 -37.41 -0.85
C LEU A 563 1.95 -38.26 0.26
N ILE A 564 1.08 -39.21 -0.08
CA ILE A 564 0.49 -40.13 0.92
C ILE A 564 1.57 -40.97 1.62
N GLU A 565 2.58 -41.44 0.87
CA GLU A 565 3.70 -42.18 1.46
C GLU A 565 4.52 -41.33 2.40
N LEU A 566 4.85 -40.08 1.98
CA LEU A 566 5.61 -39.12 2.79
C LEU A 566 4.85 -38.70 4.04
N GLU A 567 3.54 -38.50 3.94
CA GLU A 567 2.69 -38.19 5.10
C GLU A 567 2.74 -39.34 6.12
N ARG A 568 2.62 -40.58 5.67
CA ARG A 568 2.73 -41.74 6.54
C ARG A 568 4.13 -41.86 7.16
N GLU A 569 5.20 -41.68 6.38
CA GLU A 569 6.58 -41.66 6.88
C GLU A 569 6.78 -40.58 7.97
N ALA A 570 6.21 -39.40 7.74
CA ALA A 570 6.28 -38.29 8.72
C ALA A 570 5.58 -38.63 10.03
N TYR A 571 4.38 -39.23 9.96
CA TYR A 571 3.65 -39.64 11.18
C TYR A 571 4.34 -40.79 11.93
N GLU A 572 4.93 -41.75 11.18
CA GLU A 572 5.72 -42.84 11.79
C GLU A 572 6.97 -42.28 12.52
N LEU A 573 7.67 -41.30 11.91
CA LEU A 573 8.85 -40.67 12.53
C LEU A 573 8.49 -39.81 13.74
N ALA A 574 7.39 -39.10 13.68
CA ALA A 574 6.92 -38.26 14.77
C ALA A 574 6.29 -39.05 15.92
N GLY A 575 5.82 -40.29 15.66
CA GLY A 575 5.10 -41.11 16.63
C GLY A 575 3.65 -40.68 16.87
N GLU A 576 3.17 -39.64 16.18
CA GLU A 576 1.80 -39.14 16.24
C GLU A 576 1.34 -38.53 14.92
N VAL A 577 0.03 -38.39 14.75
CA VAL A 577 -0.59 -37.70 13.60
C VAL A 577 -0.72 -36.21 13.93
N PHE A 578 -0.20 -35.36 13.05
CA PHE A 578 -0.24 -33.89 13.19
C PHE A 578 -0.61 -33.20 11.86
N ASN A 579 -0.90 -31.92 11.90
CA ASN A 579 -1.21 -31.15 10.71
C ASN A 579 0.08 -30.80 9.94
N LEU A 580 0.18 -31.24 8.68
CA LEU A 580 1.31 -31.00 7.78
C LEU A 580 1.14 -29.72 6.93
N SER A 581 0.00 -29.00 6.98
CA SER A 581 -0.30 -27.81 6.20
C SER A 581 -0.17 -26.53 7.01
#